data_4a173bfd8474b0a728c84ae874ab5d21
#
_entry.id   4a173bfd8474b0a728c84ae874ab5d21
#
_cell.length_a   1.000
_cell.length_b   1.000
_cell.length_c   1.000
_cell.angle_alpha   90.00
_cell.angle_beta   90.00
_cell.angle_gamma   90.00
#
_symmetry.space_group_name_H-M   'P 1'
#
loop_
_entity.id
_entity.type
_entity.pdbx_description
1 polymer ?
#
loop_
_entity_poly.entity_id
_entity_poly.type
_entity_poly.pdbx_seq_one_letter_code
_entity_poly.pdbx_strand_id
1 'polypeptide(L)'
;MIDAGNACAAFHDETVHGITAKSIRADEIWSFSYAKQKNVKFAKAAPEGAGDVWTWTAIDADSKLIVSWHVGDRSQHTGIAFVGDLKARLANRVQLTSDGHKAYLKAVAEADFDADYAMLNKIFATDYAGAGRYSPPRCIGAIKMGNPDPDLINTSFAEHQNLTMRMSMRRFTRLSMAAPTNVAT
;
A
#
# COMPACT_ATOMS: atom_id res chain seq x y z
N MET A 1 4.08 -13.45 19.90
CA MET A 1 3.54 -12.80 18.67
C MET A 1 4.64 -12.31 17.72
N ILE A 2 5.73 -11.73 18.24
CA ILE A 2 6.86 -11.28 17.40
C ILE A 2 7.49 -12.46 16.64
N ASP A 3 7.78 -13.56 17.33
CA ASP A 3 8.38 -14.76 16.71
C ASP A 3 7.51 -15.35 15.59
N ALA A 4 6.18 -15.37 15.79
CA ALA A 4 5.25 -15.81 14.74
C ALA A 4 5.25 -14.85 13.54
N GLY A 5 5.34 -13.54 13.78
CA GLY A 5 5.46 -12.55 12.71
C GLY A 5 6.74 -12.73 11.90
N ASN A 6 7.87 -12.91 12.58
CA ASN A 6 9.16 -13.15 11.94
C ASN A 6 9.17 -14.47 11.12
N ALA A 7 8.58 -15.53 11.68
CA ALA A 7 8.45 -16.81 10.97
C ALA A 7 7.57 -16.68 9.71
N CYS A 8 6.47 -15.93 9.79
CA CYS A 8 5.61 -15.66 8.63
C CYS A 8 6.33 -14.83 7.57
N ALA A 9 7.10 -13.82 7.98
CA ALA A 9 7.89 -13.00 7.06
C ALA A 9 8.95 -13.85 6.34
N ALA A 10 9.71 -14.65 7.09
CA ALA A 10 10.70 -15.55 6.52
C ALA A 10 10.06 -16.56 5.54
N PHE A 11 8.94 -17.17 5.92
CA PHE A 11 8.20 -18.08 5.05
C PHE A 11 7.72 -17.38 3.77
N HIS A 12 7.22 -16.15 3.87
CA HIS A 12 6.82 -15.37 2.71
C HIS A 12 8.01 -15.09 1.79
N ASP A 13 9.16 -14.69 2.35
CA ASP A 13 10.37 -14.41 1.60
C ASP A 13 10.94 -15.64 0.88
N GLU A 14 10.84 -16.82 1.52
CA GLU A 14 11.29 -18.09 0.94
C GLU A 14 10.33 -18.63 -0.14
N THR A 15 9.04 -18.33 -0.05
CA THR A 15 8.03 -18.97 -0.91
C THR A 15 7.46 -18.05 -1.99
N VAL A 16 7.37 -16.74 -1.73
CA VAL A 16 6.80 -15.78 -2.66
C VAL A 16 7.89 -15.11 -3.50
N HIS A 17 8.41 -15.85 -4.46
CA HIS A 17 9.37 -15.39 -5.47
C HIS A 17 9.14 -16.10 -6.79
N GLY A 18 9.67 -15.57 -7.89
CA GLY A 18 9.46 -16.13 -9.22
C GLY A 18 7.99 -16.15 -9.65
N ILE A 19 7.19 -15.22 -9.14
CA ILE A 19 5.74 -15.18 -9.38
C ILE A 19 5.46 -14.69 -10.79
N THR A 20 4.70 -15.48 -11.54
CA THR A 20 4.14 -15.06 -12.82
C THR A 20 2.77 -14.46 -12.61
N ALA A 21 2.63 -13.17 -12.91
CA ALA A 21 1.39 -12.43 -12.76
C ALA A 21 1.09 -11.63 -14.03
N LYS A 22 -0.18 -11.43 -14.33
CA LYS A 22 -0.61 -10.54 -15.41
C LYS A 22 -0.69 -9.10 -14.93
N SER A 23 -1.21 -8.90 -13.73
CA SER A 23 -1.62 -7.60 -13.27
C SER A 23 -1.50 -7.47 -11.74
N ILE A 24 -0.71 -6.51 -11.31
CA ILE A 24 -0.46 -6.20 -9.90
C ILE A 24 -1.18 -4.90 -9.51
N ARG A 25 -1.78 -4.89 -8.35
CA ARG A 25 -2.41 -3.70 -7.73
C ARG A 25 -1.65 -3.32 -6.49
N ALA A 26 -1.24 -2.06 -6.40
CA ALA A 26 -0.53 -1.53 -5.24
C ALA A 26 -1.35 -0.42 -4.56
N ASP A 27 -1.35 -0.44 -3.23
CA ASP A 27 -2.03 0.56 -2.39
C ASP A 27 -1.36 0.59 -1.00
N GLU A 28 -1.61 1.64 -0.21
CA GLU A 28 -1.11 1.75 1.15
C GLU A 28 -2.26 1.76 2.17
N ILE A 29 -2.04 1.08 3.29
CA ILE A 29 -2.92 1.15 4.45
C ILE A 29 -2.27 1.93 5.59
N TRP A 30 -2.95 2.98 6.05
CA TRP A 30 -2.51 3.79 7.17
C TRP A 30 -2.85 3.16 8.52
N SER A 31 -1.91 3.23 9.43
CA SER A 31 -2.07 2.95 10.86
C SER A 31 -1.24 3.95 11.68
N PHE A 32 -1.13 3.76 12.99
CA PHE A 32 -0.23 4.55 13.82
C PHE A 32 0.32 3.72 14.99
N SER A 33 1.49 4.10 15.47
CA SER A 33 2.11 3.57 16.66
C SER A 33 2.00 4.60 17.78
N TYR A 34 1.51 4.20 18.95
CA TYR A 34 1.32 5.00 20.16
C TYR A 34 0.31 6.15 19.99
N ALA A 35 0.57 7.10 19.08
CA ALA A 35 -0.30 8.23 18.78
C ALA A 35 -0.23 8.59 17.29
N LYS A 36 -1.32 9.17 16.74
CA LYS A 36 -1.28 9.75 15.39
C LYS A 36 -0.22 10.82 15.29
N GLN A 37 0.47 10.95 14.17
CA GLN A 37 1.59 11.87 13.98
C GLN A 37 1.29 13.29 14.50
N LYS A 38 0.11 13.83 14.21
CA LYS A 38 -0.29 15.17 14.67
C LYS A 38 -0.37 15.31 16.19
N ASN A 39 -0.53 14.20 16.94
CA ASN A 39 -0.70 14.17 18.39
C ASN A 39 0.58 13.78 19.12
N VAL A 40 1.61 13.26 18.43
CA VAL A 40 2.87 12.80 19.04
C VAL A 40 3.50 13.88 19.91
N LYS A 41 3.54 15.12 19.44
CA LYS A 41 4.12 16.26 20.17
C LYS A 41 3.40 16.62 21.48
N PHE A 42 2.17 16.17 21.67
CA PHE A 42 1.38 16.38 22.88
C PHE A 42 1.30 15.13 23.77
N ALA A 43 1.81 14.01 23.28
CA ALA A 43 1.75 12.75 24.00
C ALA A 43 2.83 12.71 25.10
N LYS A 44 2.42 12.27 26.31
CA LYS A 44 3.37 12.08 27.40
C LYS A 44 4.27 10.88 27.10
N ALA A 45 5.60 11.09 27.16
CA ALA A 45 6.60 10.04 26.97
C ALA A 45 6.39 9.21 25.70
N ALA A 46 6.18 9.88 24.56
CA ALA A 46 6.10 9.18 23.28
C ALA A 46 7.42 8.45 23.00
N PRO A 47 7.39 7.13 22.76
CA PRO A 47 8.60 6.39 22.42
C PRO A 47 9.12 6.79 21.03
N GLU A 48 10.38 6.47 20.78
CA GLU A 48 10.94 6.55 19.43
C GLU A 48 10.10 5.68 18.46
N GLY A 49 9.86 6.16 17.26
CA GLY A 49 8.99 5.51 16.28
C GLY A 49 7.49 5.69 16.53
N ALA A 50 7.07 6.53 17.50
CA ALA A 50 5.67 6.91 17.64
C ALA A 50 5.23 7.79 16.46
N GLY A 51 4.04 7.54 15.92
CA GLY A 51 3.50 8.31 14.82
C GLY A 51 2.76 7.48 13.79
N ASP A 52 2.58 8.05 12.62
CA ASP A 52 1.91 7.39 11.51
C ASP A 52 2.80 6.31 10.90
N VAL A 53 2.18 5.16 10.62
CA VAL A 53 2.82 3.98 10.01
C VAL A 53 2.00 3.58 8.80
N TRP A 54 2.67 3.36 7.69
CA TRP A 54 2.05 2.93 6.44
C TRP A 54 2.50 1.52 6.08
N THR A 55 1.56 0.68 5.71
CA THR A 55 1.85 -0.64 5.16
C THR A 55 1.53 -0.59 3.68
N TRP A 56 2.55 -0.72 2.86
CA TRP A 56 2.47 -0.82 1.40
C TRP A 56 2.20 -2.26 1.04
N THR A 57 1.31 -2.51 0.12
CA THR A 57 0.96 -3.86 -0.34
C THR A 57 0.83 -3.92 -1.85
N ALA A 58 1.33 -4.98 -2.45
CA ALA A 58 1.13 -5.33 -3.85
C ALA A 58 0.43 -6.68 -3.95
N ILE A 59 -0.73 -6.72 -4.59
CA ILE A 59 -1.55 -7.91 -4.73
C ILE A 59 -1.66 -8.30 -6.21
N ASP A 60 -1.46 -9.57 -6.50
CA ASP A 60 -1.80 -10.13 -7.81
C ASP A 60 -3.32 -10.16 -7.99
N ALA A 61 -3.79 -9.55 -9.08
CA ALA A 61 -5.21 -9.38 -9.34
C ALA A 61 -5.94 -10.71 -9.61
N ASP A 62 -5.25 -11.74 -10.06
CA ASP A 62 -5.83 -13.04 -10.39
C ASP A 62 -5.85 -13.97 -9.18
N SER A 63 -4.70 -14.26 -8.60
CA SER A 63 -4.57 -15.18 -7.45
C SER A 63 -4.97 -14.59 -6.11
N LYS A 64 -5.02 -13.26 -5.99
CA LYS A 64 -5.20 -12.50 -4.73
C LYS A 64 -4.03 -12.67 -3.74
N LEU A 65 -2.91 -13.19 -4.20
CA LEU A 65 -1.70 -13.30 -3.41
C LEU A 65 -1.12 -11.89 -3.16
N ILE A 66 -0.75 -11.60 -1.91
CA ILE A 66 0.11 -10.46 -1.60
C ILE A 66 1.53 -10.85 -2.01
N VAL A 67 2.00 -10.28 -3.12
CA VAL A 67 3.32 -10.58 -3.70
C VAL A 67 4.41 -9.87 -2.92
N SER A 68 4.19 -8.61 -2.54
CA SER A 68 5.13 -7.82 -1.76
C SER A 68 4.39 -6.97 -0.74
N TRP A 69 5.03 -6.75 0.40
CA TRP A 69 4.57 -5.81 1.42
C TRP A 69 5.75 -5.12 2.08
N HIS A 70 5.55 -3.89 2.52
CA HIS A 70 6.57 -3.13 3.25
C HIS A 70 5.93 -2.22 4.29
N VAL A 71 6.54 -2.14 5.48
CA VAL A 71 6.07 -1.27 6.56
C VAL A 71 7.06 -0.12 6.72
N GLY A 72 6.55 1.10 6.71
CA GLY A 72 7.41 2.28 6.84
C GLY A 72 6.59 3.56 6.89
N ASP A 73 7.18 4.63 6.43
CA ASP A 73 6.50 5.91 6.21
C ASP A 73 5.89 6.00 4.80
N ARG A 74 5.32 7.15 4.46
CA ARG A 74 4.77 7.41 3.12
C ARG A 74 5.76 8.18 2.24
N SER A 75 7.06 7.98 2.47
CA SER A 75 8.12 8.65 1.72
C SER A 75 8.44 7.96 0.40
N GLN A 76 9.20 8.68 -0.43
CA GLN A 76 9.76 8.12 -1.65
C GLN A 76 10.73 6.97 -1.37
N HIS A 77 11.53 7.07 -0.30
CA HIS A 77 12.50 6.05 0.08
C HIS A 77 11.82 4.70 0.36
N THR A 78 10.77 4.71 1.17
CA THR A 78 9.95 3.52 1.44
C THR A 78 9.32 2.97 0.15
N GLY A 79 8.83 3.85 -0.73
CA GLY A 79 8.29 3.45 -2.03
C GLY A 79 9.30 2.75 -2.93
N ILE A 80 10.56 3.22 -2.96
CA ILE A 80 11.64 2.60 -3.75
C ILE A 80 11.97 1.21 -3.20
N ALA A 81 12.09 1.07 -1.88
CA ALA A 81 12.35 -0.22 -1.24
C ALA A 81 11.23 -1.23 -1.55
N PHE A 82 9.97 -0.79 -1.45
CA PHE A 82 8.79 -1.59 -1.75
C PHE A 82 8.73 -2.04 -3.22
N VAL A 83 8.92 -1.12 -4.18
CA VAL A 83 8.89 -1.46 -5.61
C VAL A 83 10.09 -2.33 -6.00
N GLY A 84 11.25 -2.11 -5.39
CA GLY A 84 12.43 -2.96 -5.56
C GLY A 84 12.19 -4.41 -5.11
N ASP A 85 11.58 -4.61 -3.94
CA ASP A 85 11.19 -5.93 -3.46
C ASP A 85 10.14 -6.58 -4.38
N LEU A 86 9.12 -5.82 -4.80
CA LEU A 86 8.11 -6.31 -5.75
C LEU A 86 8.74 -6.79 -7.06
N LYS A 87 9.65 -6.00 -7.64
CA LYS A 87 10.38 -6.36 -8.85
C LYS A 87 11.14 -7.67 -8.69
N ALA A 88 11.83 -7.83 -7.56
CA ALA A 88 12.65 -9.02 -7.29
C ALA A 88 11.83 -10.31 -7.16
N ARG A 89 10.54 -10.20 -6.81
CA ARG A 89 9.64 -11.35 -6.64
C ARG A 89 8.94 -11.80 -7.93
N LEU A 90 8.94 -10.97 -8.96
CA LEU A 90 8.23 -11.25 -10.22
C LEU A 90 9.14 -11.92 -11.24
N ALA A 91 8.59 -12.92 -11.96
CA ALA A 91 9.29 -13.64 -13.02
C ALA A 91 9.07 -13.05 -14.41
N ASN A 92 8.08 -12.20 -14.60
CA ASN A 92 7.70 -11.65 -15.89
C ASN A 92 7.35 -10.17 -15.79
N ARG A 93 7.33 -9.48 -16.94
CA ARG A 93 6.76 -8.15 -17.06
C ARG A 93 5.27 -8.17 -16.72
N VAL A 94 4.82 -7.22 -15.93
CA VAL A 94 3.44 -7.12 -15.44
C VAL A 94 2.84 -5.76 -15.75
N GLN A 95 1.52 -5.67 -15.69
CA GLN A 95 0.86 -4.40 -15.57
C GLN A 95 0.74 -4.02 -14.09
N LEU A 96 1.37 -2.92 -13.68
CA LEU A 96 1.25 -2.35 -12.34
C LEU A 96 0.19 -1.23 -12.35
N THR A 97 -0.72 -1.26 -11.40
CA THR A 97 -1.64 -0.14 -11.14
C THR A 97 -1.53 0.28 -9.67
N SER A 98 -1.28 1.57 -9.43
CA SER A 98 -1.31 2.17 -8.09
C SER A 98 -2.37 3.25 -7.97
N ASP A 99 -2.60 3.72 -6.75
CA ASP A 99 -3.32 4.98 -6.53
C ASP A 99 -2.51 6.20 -7.00
N GLY A 100 -3.08 7.41 -6.83
CA GLY A 100 -2.44 8.67 -7.26
C GLY A 100 -1.25 9.11 -6.41
N HIS A 101 -0.67 8.28 -5.55
CA HIS A 101 0.45 8.66 -4.70
C HIS A 101 1.74 8.85 -5.50
N LYS A 102 2.31 10.07 -5.43
CA LYS A 102 3.45 10.45 -6.29
C LYS A 102 4.75 9.67 -6.02
N ALA A 103 4.89 9.05 -4.85
CA ALA A 103 6.07 8.25 -4.52
C ALA A 103 6.25 7.07 -5.50
N TYR A 104 5.17 6.48 -6.00
CA TYR A 104 5.24 5.39 -6.98
C TYR A 104 5.92 5.79 -8.28
N LEU A 105 5.71 7.03 -8.77
CA LEU A 105 6.32 7.49 -10.04
C LEU A 105 7.83 7.40 -10.00
N LYS A 106 8.41 7.86 -8.89
CA LYS A 106 9.86 7.83 -8.70
C LYS A 106 10.34 6.43 -8.35
N ALA A 107 9.58 5.70 -7.53
CA ALA A 107 9.92 4.34 -7.13
C ALA A 107 10.02 3.38 -8.32
N VAL A 108 9.07 3.44 -9.25
CA VAL A 108 9.08 2.62 -10.48
C VAL A 108 10.28 2.99 -11.36
N ALA A 109 10.57 4.28 -11.52
CA ALA A 109 11.70 4.75 -12.34
C ALA A 109 13.06 4.37 -11.70
N GLU A 110 13.24 4.62 -10.39
CA GLU A 110 14.52 4.35 -9.71
C GLU A 110 14.78 2.85 -9.50
N ALA A 111 13.73 2.04 -9.34
CA ALA A 111 13.86 0.59 -9.29
C ALA A 111 14.14 -0.03 -10.67
N ASP A 112 14.14 0.77 -11.75
CA ASP A 112 14.22 0.26 -13.13
C ASP A 112 13.25 -0.91 -13.35
N PHE A 113 12.01 -0.71 -12.90
CA PHE A 113 10.98 -1.74 -12.96
C PHE A 113 10.29 -1.72 -14.32
N ASP A 114 10.67 -2.67 -15.20
CA ASP A 114 10.05 -2.85 -16.50
C ASP A 114 8.62 -3.39 -16.35
N ALA A 115 7.66 -2.48 -16.28
CA ALA A 115 6.24 -2.77 -16.15
C ALA A 115 5.40 -1.85 -17.04
N ASP A 116 4.19 -2.29 -17.41
CA ASP A 116 3.17 -1.41 -17.98
C ASP A 116 2.47 -0.71 -16.82
N TYR A 117 2.84 0.56 -16.55
CA TYR A 117 2.44 1.26 -15.32
C TYR A 117 1.37 2.31 -15.55
N ALA A 118 0.29 2.21 -14.78
CA ALA A 118 -0.77 3.20 -14.72
C ALA A 118 -1.07 3.64 -13.29
N MET A 119 -1.46 4.91 -13.12
CA MET A 119 -1.96 5.45 -11.86
C MET A 119 -3.46 5.72 -11.95
N LEU A 120 -4.20 5.35 -10.92
CA LEU A 120 -5.62 5.66 -10.78
C LEU A 120 -5.80 6.90 -9.89
N ASN A 121 -6.12 8.04 -10.50
CA ASN A 121 -6.40 9.26 -9.76
C ASN A 121 -7.88 9.33 -9.38
N LYS A 122 -8.17 9.48 -8.09
CA LYS A 122 -9.52 9.68 -7.57
C LYS A 122 -9.76 11.18 -7.41
N ILE A 123 -10.67 11.74 -8.20
CA ILE A 123 -11.07 13.14 -8.13
C ILE A 123 -12.37 13.21 -7.36
N PHE A 124 -12.34 13.84 -6.20
CA PHE A 124 -13.53 14.13 -5.41
C PHE A 124 -14.07 15.48 -5.85
N ALA A 125 -15.35 15.53 -6.28
CA ALA A 125 -15.99 16.80 -6.62
C ALA A 125 -16.19 17.64 -5.36
N THR A 126 -15.65 18.85 -5.36
CA THR A 126 -15.81 19.82 -4.26
C THR A 126 -17.10 20.65 -4.37
N ASP A 127 -17.82 20.59 -5.50
CA ASP A 127 -18.87 21.54 -5.86
C ASP A 127 -20.26 20.91 -6.06
N TYR A 128 -20.71 20.11 -5.09
CA TYR A 128 -22.13 19.81 -5.01
C TYR A 128 -22.74 20.50 -3.79
N ALA A 129 -23.15 21.76 -3.98
CA ALA A 129 -24.11 22.41 -3.11
C ALA A 129 -25.40 21.56 -3.11
N GLY A 130 -25.61 20.78 -2.04
CA GLY A 130 -26.81 19.95 -1.85
C GLY A 130 -26.63 18.44 -1.92
N ALA A 131 -25.51 17.90 -2.35
CA ALA A 131 -25.24 16.46 -2.23
C ALA A 131 -24.81 16.11 -0.79
N GLY A 132 -25.43 15.08 -0.23
CA GLY A 132 -25.11 14.58 1.11
C GLY A 132 -23.62 14.26 1.28
N ARG A 133 -23.21 13.99 2.51
CA ARG A 133 -21.82 13.80 3.00
C ARG A 133 -20.91 12.85 2.21
N TYR A 134 -21.37 12.20 1.16
CA TYR A 134 -20.60 11.25 0.35
C TYR A 134 -20.91 11.41 -1.13
N SER A 135 -19.94 11.90 -1.88
CA SER A 135 -19.94 11.87 -3.34
C SER A 135 -18.90 10.83 -3.81
N PRO A 136 -19.27 9.85 -4.65
CA PRO A 136 -18.31 8.89 -5.17
C PRO A 136 -17.24 9.63 -6.00
N PRO A 137 -15.96 9.27 -5.86
CA PRO A 137 -14.90 9.89 -6.64
C PRO A 137 -15.02 9.51 -8.12
N ARG A 138 -14.70 10.45 -9.01
CA ARG A 138 -14.45 10.14 -10.41
C ARG A 138 -13.03 9.54 -10.51
N CYS A 139 -12.94 8.30 -10.99
CA CYS A 139 -11.66 7.63 -11.22
C CYS A 139 -11.14 7.95 -12.62
N ILE A 140 -9.90 8.40 -12.71
CA ILE A 140 -9.22 8.67 -13.99
C ILE A 140 -7.91 7.89 -14.00
N GLY A 141 -7.82 6.91 -14.90
CA GLY A 141 -6.57 6.20 -15.19
C GLY A 141 -5.59 7.10 -15.94
N ALA A 142 -4.35 7.15 -15.51
CA ALA A 142 -3.28 7.88 -16.18
C ALA A 142 -2.13 6.91 -16.47
N ILE A 143 -1.89 6.64 -17.75
CA ILE A 143 -0.74 5.84 -18.20
C ILE A 143 0.55 6.60 -17.88
N LYS A 144 1.51 5.93 -17.29
CA LYS A 144 2.79 6.49 -16.87
C LYS A 144 3.98 5.87 -17.59
N MET A 145 3.89 4.56 -17.89
CA MET A 145 4.94 3.84 -18.58
C MET A 145 4.35 2.67 -19.37
N GLY A 146 4.92 2.36 -20.52
CA GLY A 146 4.51 1.23 -21.36
C GLY A 146 3.13 1.39 -21.99
N ASN A 147 2.45 0.28 -22.18
CA ASN A 147 1.13 0.21 -22.80
C ASN A 147 0.14 -0.60 -21.93
N PRO A 148 -0.27 -0.09 -20.76
CA PRO A 148 -1.19 -0.79 -19.90
C PRO A 148 -2.57 -0.94 -20.53
N ASP A 149 -3.19 -2.11 -20.36
CA ASP A 149 -4.56 -2.39 -20.75
C ASP A 149 -5.52 -1.50 -19.92
N PRO A 150 -6.32 -0.63 -20.55
CA PRO A 150 -7.22 0.26 -19.84
C PRO A 150 -8.25 -0.46 -18.96
N ASP A 151 -8.71 -1.65 -19.36
CA ASP A 151 -9.71 -2.43 -18.63
C ASP A 151 -9.16 -2.99 -17.31
N LEU A 152 -7.83 -3.10 -17.22
CA LEU A 152 -7.14 -3.55 -16.02
C LEU A 152 -6.69 -2.39 -15.12
N ILE A 153 -6.95 -1.12 -15.45
CA ILE A 153 -6.58 0.02 -14.60
C ILE A 153 -7.61 0.21 -13.49
N ASN A 154 -7.40 -0.48 -12.38
CA ASN A 154 -8.20 -0.31 -11.16
C ASN A 154 -7.36 -0.67 -9.92
N THR A 155 -7.78 -0.21 -8.73
CA THR A 155 -7.16 -0.51 -7.45
C THR A 155 -8.08 -1.33 -6.53
N SER A 156 -9.23 -1.80 -7.04
CA SER A 156 -10.30 -2.39 -6.23
C SER A 156 -9.86 -3.59 -5.41
N PHE A 157 -8.97 -4.45 -5.93
CA PHE A 157 -8.49 -5.61 -5.17
C PHE A 157 -7.57 -5.19 -4.01
N ALA A 158 -6.69 -4.22 -4.20
CA ALA A 158 -5.86 -3.69 -3.13
C ALA A 158 -6.72 -2.98 -2.07
N GLU A 159 -7.73 -2.21 -2.48
CA GLU A 159 -8.68 -1.56 -1.58
C GLU A 159 -9.51 -2.57 -0.79
N HIS A 160 -9.97 -3.65 -1.41
CA HIS A 160 -10.66 -4.76 -0.74
C HIS A 160 -9.74 -5.46 0.26
N GLN A 161 -8.48 -5.70 -0.10
CA GLN A 161 -7.49 -6.27 0.82
C GLN A 161 -7.26 -5.34 2.02
N ASN A 162 -7.11 -4.05 1.79
CA ASN A 162 -6.99 -3.05 2.85
C ASN A 162 -8.24 -3.00 3.75
N LEU A 163 -9.44 -3.16 3.19
CA LEU A 163 -10.67 -3.29 3.96
C LEU A 163 -10.67 -4.55 4.82
N THR A 164 -10.28 -5.70 4.26
CA THR A 164 -10.16 -6.97 4.97
C THR A 164 -9.18 -6.85 6.14
N MET A 165 -8.02 -6.24 5.94
CA MET A 165 -7.05 -5.97 7.00
C MET A 165 -7.64 -5.09 8.11
N ARG A 166 -8.41 -4.07 7.76
CA ARG A 166 -9.08 -3.19 8.74
C ARG A 166 -10.16 -3.90 9.54
N MET A 167 -10.90 -4.80 8.92
CA MET A 167 -11.95 -5.57 9.58
C MET A 167 -11.39 -6.68 10.47
N SER A 168 -10.31 -7.32 10.03
CA SER A 168 -9.74 -8.48 10.70
C SER A 168 -8.70 -8.12 11.77
N MET A 169 -8.02 -6.98 11.64
CA MET A 169 -6.95 -6.57 12.53
C MET A 169 -7.25 -5.24 13.21
N ARG A 170 -7.46 -5.29 14.53
CA ARG A 170 -7.76 -4.11 15.35
C ARG A 170 -6.76 -2.95 15.19
N ARG A 171 -5.50 -3.26 14.87
CA ARG A 171 -4.45 -2.28 14.65
C ARG A 171 -4.72 -1.33 13.49
N PHE A 172 -5.41 -1.79 12.45
CA PHE A 172 -5.75 -0.99 11.27
C PHE A 172 -7.11 -0.29 11.38
N THR A 173 -7.85 -0.49 12.49
CA THR A 173 -9.11 0.24 12.70
C THR A 173 -8.79 1.69 13.05
N ARG A 174 -9.40 2.64 12.35
CA ARG A 174 -9.17 4.08 12.55
C ARG A 174 -9.65 4.61 13.90
N LEU A 175 -10.41 3.81 14.65
CA LEU A 175 -11.11 4.20 15.88
C LEU A 175 -10.49 3.64 17.15
N SER A 176 -9.55 2.70 17.10
CA SER A 176 -8.95 2.13 18.30
C SER A 176 -7.73 2.92 18.74
N MET A 177 -7.74 3.36 20.00
CA MET A 177 -6.51 3.62 20.73
C MET A 177 -5.91 2.25 21.08
N ALA A 178 -5.13 1.67 20.17
CA ALA A 178 -4.38 0.47 20.49
C ALA A 178 -3.30 0.83 21.50
N ALA A 179 -3.32 0.15 22.66
CA ALA A 179 -2.21 0.21 23.59
C ALA A 179 -0.90 -0.19 22.86
N PRO A 180 0.23 0.44 23.16
CA PRO A 180 1.49 0.18 22.47
C PRO A 180 1.91 -1.26 22.75
N THR A 181 1.81 -2.11 21.77
CA THR A 181 2.58 -3.35 21.72
C THR A 181 3.85 -3.02 20.97
N ASN A 182 4.99 -3.19 21.64
CA ASN A 182 6.32 -2.96 21.10
C ASN A 182 6.42 -3.48 19.66
N VAL A 183 6.61 -2.59 18.72
CA VAL A 183 7.13 -2.93 17.40
C VAL A 183 8.62 -3.06 17.62
N ALA A 184 9.12 -4.30 17.77
CA ALA A 184 10.55 -4.53 17.65
C ALA A 184 10.94 -4.21 16.21
N THR A 185 11.84 -3.28 16.05
CA THR A 185 12.65 -3.05 14.85
C THR A 185 13.53 -4.24 14.58
#